data_814f694da64ddbff35b7a0cbda9902fa
#
_entry.id   814f694da64ddbff35b7a0cbda9902fa
#
_cell.length_a   1.000
_cell.length_b   1.000
_cell.length_c   1.000
_cell.angle_alpha   90.00
_cell.angle_beta   90.00
_cell.angle_gamma   90.00
#
_symmetry.space_group_name_H-M   'P 1'
#
loop_
_entity.id
_entity.type
_entity.pdbx_description
1 polymer ?
#
loop_
_entity_poly.entity_id
_entity_poly.type
_entity_poly.pdbx_seq_one_letter_code
_entity_poly.pdbx_strand_id
1 'polypeptide(L)'
;HESSYALEPNIKEAPGGLRDLNILIWVLRAARLGNTWQEVFEKGLITRRECELLESVTKSLYRLRIHMHLLTNRHEDRLIFEIQEPLAKALGIVGTVGRRPSEVMMQHFYVNAKTIGQLNSIILQAIKERYSKEPEQTGEPICSGFVRQGDVLGLESPDVFVKNPERILEAFLIQERHPDIPMKSSRLYRALFEAHSLMNKEWAENPVNRQTFLKIIQGR
;
A
#
# COMPACT_ATOMS: atom_id res chain seq x y z
N HIS A 1 -2.72 -9.43 17.35
CA HIS A 1 -2.69 -8.86 15.99
C HIS A 1 -3.55 -9.72 15.08
N GLU A 2 -4.64 -9.16 14.53
CA GLU A 2 -5.38 -9.86 13.48
C GLU A 2 -4.47 -10.08 12.27
N SER A 3 -4.58 -11.27 11.66
CA SER A 3 -3.90 -11.57 10.40
C SER A 3 -4.43 -10.65 9.30
N SER A 4 -3.53 -10.17 8.42
CA SER A 4 -3.91 -9.37 7.24
C SER A 4 -4.88 -10.10 6.28
N TYR A 5 -5.13 -11.40 6.50
CA TYR A 5 -5.99 -12.26 5.69
C TYR A 5 -6.94 -13.11 6.55
N ALA A 6 -7.49 -12.53 7.64
CA ALA A 6 -8.50 -13.20 8.44
C ALA A 6 -9.77 -13.41 7.61
N LEU A 7 -10.38 -14.62 7.64
CA LEU A 7 -11.58 -14.93 6.86
C LEU A 7 -12.79 -14.07 7.24
N GLU A 8 -12.80 -13.55 8.46
CA GLU A 8 -13.81 -12.64 9.01
C GLU A 8 -13.14 -11.35 9.55
N PRO A 9 -12.57 -10.49 8.69
CA PRO A 9 -11.84 -9.32 9.13
C PRO A 9 -12.77 -8.26 9.75
N ASN A 10 -12.21 -7.49 10.68
CA ASN A 10 -12.87 -6.29 11.18
C ASN A 10 -12.51 -5.10 10.27
N ILE A 11 -13.50 -4.52 9.58
CA ILE A 11 -13.29 -3.43 8.60
C ILE A 11 -12.74 -2.15 9.21
N LYS A 12 -12.91 -1.97 10.51
CA LYS A 12 -12.38 -0.83 11.23
C LYS A 12 -10.95 -1.09 11.71
N GLU A 13 -10.68 -2.28 12.27
CA GLU A 13 -9.49 -2.55 13.07
C GLU A 13 -8.45 -3.44 12.39
N ALA A 14 -8.84 -4.17 11.33
CA ALA A 14 -7.89 -4.97 10.56
C ALA A 14 -6.84 -4.07 9.89
N PRO A 15 -5.63 -4.60 9.64
CA PRO A 15 -4.60 -3.87 8.89
C PRO A 15 -5.15 -3.36 7.55
N GLY A 16 -4.98 -2.06 7.27
CA GLY A 16 -5.58 -1.38 6.13
C GLY A 16 -7.07 -1.06 6.29
N GLY A 17 -7.61 -1.13 7.50
CA GLY A 17 -8.99 -0.74 7.82
C GLY A 17 -9.17 0.76 8.06
N LEU A 18 -10.38 1.13 8.47
CA LEU A 18 -10.73 2.54 8.72
C LEU A 18 -9.88 3.18 9.83
N ARG A 19 -9.39 2.40 10.80
CA ARG A 19 -8.51 2.92 11.86
C ARG A 19 -7.20 3.47 11.28
N ASP A 20 -6.61 2.76 10.34
CA ASP A 20 -5.34 3.18 9.73
C ASP A 20 -5.51 4.49 8.96
N LEU A 21 -6.61 4.66 8.21
CA LEU A 21 -6.95 5.91 7.54
C LEU A 21 -7.15 7.06 8.53
N ASN A 22 -7.85 6.81 9.64
CA ASN A 22 -8.09 7.84 10.66
C ASN A 22 -6.78 8.24 11.35
N ILE A 23 -5.93 7.29 11.71
CA ILE A 23 -4.62 7.57 12.29
C ILE A 23 -3.79 8.42 11.34
N LEU A 24 -3.76 8.07 10.06
CA LEU A 24 -3.02 8.83 9.05
C LEU A 24 -3.51 10.29 8.96
N ILE A 25 -4.82 10.51 8.90
CA ILE A 25 -5.40 11.86 8.90
C ILE A 25 -5.05 12.62 10.18
N TRP A 26 -5.07 11.96 11.35
CA TRP A 26 -4.69 12.62 12.61
C TRP A 26 -3.21 13.02 12.63
N VAL A 27 -2.32 12.18 12.13
CA VAL A 27 -0.89 12.50 11.98
C VAL A 27 -0.71 13.69 11.04
N LEU A 28 -1.40 13.70 9.88
CA LEU A 28 -1.35 14.80 8.93
C LEU A 28 -1.85 16.13 9.52
N ARG A 29 -2.94 16.09 10.30
CA ARG A 29 -3.46 17.24 11.04
C ARG A 29 -2.47 17.75 12.07
N ALA A 30 -1.92 16.86 12.89
CA ALA A 30 -0.92 17.21 13.91
C ALA A 30 0.33 17.82 13.27
N ALA A 31 0.75 17.32 12.11
CA ALA A 31 1.84 17.85 11.32
C ALA A 31 1.46 19.12 10.51
N ARG A 32 0.23 19.64 10.62
CA ARG A 32 -0.29 20.79 9.85
C ARG A 32 -0.20 20.61 8.33
N LEU A 33 -0.29 19.36 7.85
CA LEU A 33 -0.18 19.01 6.44
C LEU A 33 -1.54 18.90 5.73
N GLY A 34 -2.65 18.98 6.46
CA GLY A 34 -4.00 19.00 5.91
C GLY A 34 -4.99 18.23 6.77
N ASN A 35 -6.29 18.48 6.53
CA ASN A 35 -7.43 17.84 7.18
C ASN A 35 -8.18 16.89 6.25
N THR A 36 -7.95 17.04 4.94
CA THR A 36 -8.54 16.26 3.86
C THR A 36 -7.43 15.77 2.92
N TRP A 37 -7.71 14.72 2.16
CA TRP A 37 -6.75 14.22 1.17
C TRP A 37 -6.44 15.26 0.10
N GLN A 38 -7.42 16.07 -0.28
CA GLN A 38 -7.24 17.16 -1.23
C GLN A 38 -6.26 18.22 -0.71
N GLU A 39 -6.39 18.66 0.56
CA GLU A 39 -5.45 19.62 1.16
C GLU A 39 -4.02 19.05 1.23
N VAL A 40 -3.89 17.75 1.52
CA VAL A 40 -2.59 17.07 1.57
C VAL A 40 -1.93 17.02 0.19
N PHE A 41 -2.75 16.79 -0.86
CA PHE A 41 -2.30 16.88 -2.25
C PHE A 41 -1.86 18.28 -2.62
N GLU A 42 -2.64 19.30 -2.30
CA GLU A 42 -2.32 20.71 -2.60
C GLU A 42 -1.01 21.17 -1.93
N LYS A 43 -0.68 20.57 -0.78
CA LYS A 43 0.60 20.79 -0.11
C LYS A 43 1.77 19.97 -0.67
N GLY A 44 1.52 19.18 -1.71
CA GLY A 44 2.53 18.42 -2.45
C GLY A 44 3.11 17.22 -1.70
N LEU A 45 2.44 16.73 -0.63
CA LEU A 45 2.91 15.55 0.09
C LEU A 45 2.53 14.24 -0.61
N ILE A 46 1.36 14.23 -1.26
CA ILE A 46 0.86 13.09 -2.05
C ILE A 46 0.63 13.50 -3.50
N THR A 47 0.66 12.52 -4.39
CA THR A 47 0.33 12.71 -5.80
C THR A 47 -1.19 12.78 -6.00
N ARG A 48 -1.64 13.30 -7.15
CA ARG A 48 -3.07 13.28 -7.53
C ARG A 48 -3.64 11.86 -7.51
N ARG A 49 -2.91 10.89 -8.06
CA ARG A 49 -3.32 9.48 -8.06
C ARG A 49 -3.45 8.91 -6.64
N GLU A 50 -2.51 9.23 -5.74
CA GLU A 50 -2.60 8.81 -4.34
C GLU A 50 -3.81 9.42 -3.65
N CYS A 51 -4.12 10.70 -3.92
CA CYS A 51 -5.31 11.38 -3.40
C CYS A 51 -6.60 10.68 -3.86
N GLU A 52 -6.76 10.46 -5.17
CA GLU A 52 -7.92 9.79 -5.76
C GLU A 52 -8.10 8.36 -5.20
N LEU A 53 -7.00 7.61 -5.03
CA LEU A 53 -7.04 6.28 -4.42
C LEU A 53 -7.50 6.35 -2.96
N LEU A 54 -6.95 7.26 -2.15
CA LEU A 54 -7.34 7.43 -0.74
C LEU A 54 -8.81 7.80 -0.60
N GLU A 55 -9.33 8.69 -1.44
CA GLU A 55 -10.75 9.05 -1.46
C GLU A 55 -11.62 7.84 -1.84
N SER A 56 -11.23 7.11 -2.88
CA SER A 56 -11.93 5.92 -3.37
C SER A 56 -12.01 4.82 -2.33
N VAL A 57 -10.88 4.45 -1.72
CA VAL A 57 -10.85 3.39 -0.70
C VAL A 57 -11.57 3.81 0.58
N THR A 58 -11.46 5.08 0.99
CA THR A 58 -12.20 5.64 2.12
C THR A 58 -13.70 5.51 1.90
N LYS A 59 -14.18 5.97 0.74
CA LYS A 59 -15.59 5.87 0.36
C LYS A 59 -16.08 4.42 0.31
N SER A 60 -15.26 3.52 -0.24
CA SER A 60 -15.58 2.10 -0.32
C SER A 60 -15.75 1.46 1.05
N LEU A 61 -14.82 1.70 1.99
CA LEU A 61 -14.91 1.15 3.35
C LEU A 61 -16.08 1.71 4.14
N TYR A 62 -16.37 3.02 4.04
CA TYR A 62 -17.55 3.59 4.69
C TYR A 62 -18.86 3.04 4.09
N ARG A 63 -18.93 2.89 2.77
CA ARG A 63 -20.10 2.28 2.12
C ARG A 63 -20.32 0.84 2.61
N LEU A 64 -19.26 0.05 2.69
CA LEU A 64 -19.30 -1.32 3.21
C LEU A 64 -19.83 -1.32 4.65
N ARG A 65 -19.29 -0.47 5.52
CA ARG A 65 -19.67 -0.35 6.93
C ARG A 65 -21.12 0.05 7.11
N ILE A 66 -21.58 1.07 6.37
CA ILE A 66 -22.97 1.54 6.45
C ILE A 66 -23.95 0.42 6.09
N HIS A 67 -23.73 -0.28 4.97
CA HIS A 67 -24.59 -1.38 4.54
C HIS A 67 -24.57 -2.54 5.54
N MET A 68 -23.43 -2.80 6.16
CA MET A 68 -23.30 -3.82 7.19
C MET A 68 -24.11 -3.46 8.45
N HIS A 69 -24.03 -2.23 8.92
CA HIS A 69 -24.82 -1.75 10.06
C HIS A 69 -26.32 -1.78 9.77
N LEU A 70 -26.75 -1.39 8.55
CA LEU A 70 -28.14 -1.46 8.13
C LEU A 70 -28.64 -2.91 8.05
N LEU A 71 -27.83 -3.81 7.52
CA LEU A 71 -28.18 -5.22 7.36
C LEU A 71 -28.33 -5.95 8.71
N THR A 72 -27.43 -5.64 9.65
CA THR A 72 -27.38 -6.30 10.97
C THR A 72 -28.21 -5.59 12.02
N ASN A 73 -28.69 -4.39 11.73
CA ASN A 73 -29.38 -3.49 12.68
C ASN A 73 -28.58 -3.25 13.98
N ARG A 74 -27.26 -3.28 13.90
CA ARG A 74 -26.32 -3.03 15.01
C ARG A 74 -24.97 -2.52 14.48
N HIS A 75 -24.13 -2.01 15.39
CA HIS A 75 -22.76 -1.57 15.07
C HIS A 75 -21.82 -2.78 14.92
N GLU A 76 -22.03 -3.57 13.85
CA GLU A 76 -21.15 -4.68 13.50
C GLU A 76 -20.04 -4.20 12.58
N ASP A 77 -18.79 -4.44 12.95
CA ASP A 77 -17.61 -4.06 12.17
C ASP A 77 -16.83 -5.30 11.67
N ARG A 78 -17.25 -6.54 12.05
CA ARG A 78 -16.65 -7.79 11.60
C ARG A 78 -17.44 -8.39 10.44
N LEU A 79 -16.75 -8.70 9.36
CA LEU A 79 -17.31 -9.34 8.16
C LEU A 79 -17.49 -10.86 8.41
N ILE A 80 -18.41 -11.22 9.33
CA ILE A 80 -18.73 -12.63 9.64
C ILE A 80 -19.36 -13.33 8.42
N PHE A 81 -19.16 -14.62 8.30
CA PHE A 81 -19.60 -15.40 7.12
C PHE A 81 -21.08 -15.24 6.79
N GLU A 82 -21.94 -15.22 7.82
CA GLU A 82 -23.40 -15.14 7.66
C GLU A 82 -23.84 -13.86 6.95
N ILE A 83 -23.09 -12.76 7.09
CA ILE A 83 -23.45 -11.46 6.47
C ILE A 83 -22.74 -11.21 5.14
N GLN A 84 -21.68 -11.94 4.80
CA GLN A 84 -20.89 -11.64 3.60
C GLN A 84 -21.72 -11.74 2.31
N GLU A 85 -22.52 -12.79 2.14
CA GLU A 85 -23.34 -12.98 0.94
C GLU A 85 -24.52 -11.98 0.86
N PRO A 86 -25.34 -11.79 1.93
CA PRO A 86 -26.38 -10.76 1.94
C PRO A 86 -25.82 -9.35 1.72
N LEU A 87 -24.65 -9.05 2.32
CA LEU A 87 -23.99 -7.74 2.19
C LEU A 87 -23.52 -7.49 0.76
N ALA A 88 -22.90 -8.48 0.12
CA ALA A 88 -22.48 -8.38 -1.28
C ALA A 88 -23.66 -8.07 -2.21
N LYS A 89 -24.81 -8.74 -1.99
CA LYS A 89 -26.07 -8.48 -2.73
C LYS A 89 -26.61 -7.06 -2.46
N ALA A 90 -26.62 -6.63 -1.20
CA ALA A 90 -27.06 -5.26 -0.83
C ALA A 90 -26.16 -4.17 -1.44
N LEU A 91 -24.88 -4.46 -1.66
CA LEU A 91 -23.96 -3.57 -2.35
C LEU A 91 -24.08 -3.60 -3.88
N GLY A 92 -24.92 -4.49 -4.43
CA GLY A 92 -25.09 -4.70 -5.88
C GLY A 92 -23.89 -5.40 -6.52
N ILE A 93 -23.11 -6.15 -5.75
CA ILE A 93 -21.96 -6.89 -6.27
C ILE A 93 -22.46 -8.17 -6.92
N VAL A 94 -22.06 -8.38 -8.17
CA VAL A 94 -22.39 -9.58 -8.96
C VAL A 94 -21.19 -10.53 -8.93
N GLY A 95 -21.44 -11.81 -8.79
CA GLY A 95 -20.41 -12.83 -8.93
C GLY A 95 -19.86 -12.90 -10.35
N THR A 96 -18.72 -13.53 -10.49
CA THR A 96 -18.10 -13.84 -11.79
C THR A 96 -18.09 -15.35 -12.03
N VAL A 97 -17.66 -15.78 -13.22
CA VAL A 97 -17.52 -17.22 -13.50
C VAL A 97 -16.61 -17.86 -12.46
N GLY A 98 -17.16 -18.79 -11.67
CA GLY A 98 -16.45 -19.52 -10.62
C GLY A 98 -16.27 -18.77 -9.29
N ARG A 99 -16.87 -17.57 -9.12
CA ARG A 99 -16.78 -16.78 -7.86
C ARG A 99 -18.14 -16.26 -7.43
N ARG A 100 -18.45 -16.42 -6.14
CA ARG A 100 -19.68 -15.88 -5.54
C ARG A 100 -19.56 -14.35 -5.34
N PRO A 101 -20.70 -13.63 -5.24
CA PRO A 101 -20.69 -12.20 -4.90
C PRO A 101 -19.89 -11.87 -3.64
N SER A 102 -20.00 -12.69 -2.58
CA SER A 102 -19.24 -12.54 -1.34
C SER A 102 -17.72 -12.64 -1.56
N GLU A 103 -17.26 -13.57 -2.40
CA GLU A 103 -15.82 -13.72 -2.71
C GLU A 103 -15.28 -12.50 -3.49
N VAL A 104 -16.07 -11.97 -4.42
CA VAL A 104 -15.73 -10.74 -5.15
C VAL A 104 -15.67 -9.54 -4.18
N MET A 105 -16.65 -9.42 -3.28
CA MET A 105 -16.66 -8.39 -2.25
C MET A 105 -15.42 -8.48 -1.34
N MET A 106 -15.10 -9.66 -0.85
CA MET A 106 -13.93 -9.88 0.01
C MET A 106 -12.62 -9.60 -0.72
N GLN A 107 -12.52 -9.95 -2.01
CA GLN A 107 -11.38 -9.56 -2.82
C GLN A 107 -11.22 -8.04 -2.89
N HIS A 108 -12.31 -7.29 -3.14
CA HIS A 108 -12.27 -5.83 -3.15
C HIS A 108 -11.84 -5.26 -1.80
N PHE A 109 -12.34 -5.83 -0.70
CA PHE A 109 -11.92 -5.44 0.64
C PHE A 109 -10.41 -5.59 0.84
N TYR A 110 -9.83 -6.76 0.50
CA TYR A 110 -8.40 -7.01 0.67
C TYR A 110 -7.52 -6.17 -0.25
N VAL A 111 -7.97 -5.92 -1.49
CA VAL A 111 -7.28 -4.99 -2.40
C VAL A 111 -7.24 -3.58 -1.80
N ASN A 112 -8.37 -3.11 -1.26
CA ASN A 112 -8.43 -1.80 -0.59
C ASN A 112 -7.53 -1.76 0.65
N ALA A 113 -7.58 -2.78 1.50
CA ALA A 113 -6.76 -2.87 2.70
C ALA A 113 -5.25 -2.86 2.38
N LYS A 114 -4.84 -3.62 1.37
CA LYS A 114 -3.45 -3.61 0.87
C LYS A 114 -3.05 -2.23 0.35
N THR A 115 -3.91 -1.58 -0.42
CA THR A 115 -3.68 -0.24 -0.96
C THR A 115 -3.47 0.77 0.17
N ILE A 116 -4.32 0.75 1.20
CA ILE A 116 -4.21 1.62 2.38
C ILE A 116 -2.87 1.39 3.09
N GLY A 117 -2.49 0.13 3.33
CA GLY A 117 -1.20 -0.19 3.97
C GLY A 117 0.00 0.34 3.20
N GLN A 118 -0.02 0.23 1.88
CA GLN A 118 1.03 0.75 1.01
C GLN A 118 1.08 2.29 1.03
N LEU A 119 -0.08 2.96 0.89
CA LEU A 119 -0.16 4.42 0.95
C LEU A 119 0.23 4.97 2.33
N ASN A 120 -0.14 4.28 3.42
CA ASN A 120 0.32 4.63 4.77
C ASN A 120 1.86 4.64 4.84
N SER A 121 2.52 3.59 4.34
CA SER A 121 3.98 3.52 4.34
C SER A 121 4.62 4.66 3.54
N ILE A 122 4.08 4.97 2.37
CA ILE A 122 4.53 6.09 1.53
C ILE A 122 4.40 7.42 2.27
N ILE A 123 3.22 7.70 2.81
CA ILE A 123 2.89 9.00 3.39
C ILE A 123 3.63 9.22 4.70
N LEU A 124 3.68 8.21 5.58
CA LEU A 124 4.43 8.31 6.84
C LEU A 124 5.92 8.52 6.60
N GLN A 125 6.49 7.86 5.60
CA GLN A 125 7.87 8.08 5.21
C GLN A 125 8.09 9.48 4.62
N ALA A 126 7.18 9.97 3.77
CA ALA A 126 7.24 11.32 3.23
C ALA A 126 7.12 12.40 4.33
N ILE A 127 6.29 12.16 5.36
CA ILE A 127 6.22 13.04 6.55
C ILE A 127 7.57 13.03 7.28
N LYS A 128 8.13 11.83 7.53
CA LYS A 128 9.43 11.69 8.21
C LYS A 128 10.52 12.46 7.45
N GLU A 129 10.63 12.28 6.14
CA GLU A 129 11.60 12.97 5.29
C GLU A 129 11.43 14.50 5.34
N ARG A 130 10.18 15.00 5.28
CA ARG A 130 9.88 16.44 5.31
C ARG A 130 10.29 17.11 6.63
N TYR A 131 10.26 16.39 7.74
CA TYR A 131 10.61 16.91 9.07
C TYR A 131 12.00 16.47 9.54
N SER A 132 12.69 15.64 8.78
CA SER A 132 14.10 15.34 9.03
C SER A 132 14.91 16.62 8.90
N LYS A 133 15.72 16.90 9.92
CA LYS A 133 16.65 18.06 9.90
C LYS A 133 17.94 17.75 9.14
N GLU A 134 18.09 16.53 8.65
CA GLU A 134 19.26 16.18 7.86
C GLU A 134 19.16 16.88 6.51
N PRO A 135 20.24 17.61 6.10
CA PRO A 135 20.29 18.17 4.75
C PRO A 135 20.13 17.05 3.74
N GLU A 136 19.52 17.35 2.58
CA GLU A 136 19.49 16.41 1.44
C GLU A 136 20.93 15.98 1.15
N GLN A 137 21.35 14.90 1.79
CA GLN A 137 22.64 14.29 1.50
C GLN A 137 22.53 13.74 0.09
N THR A 138 23.43 14.14 -0.76
CA THR A 138 23.67 13.49 -2.05
C THR A 138 23.88 12.02 -1.75
N GLY A 139 22.92 11.16 -2.15
CA GLY A 139 22.95 9.76 -1.81
C GLY A 139 24.22 9.10 -2.37
N GLU A 140 24.89 8.32 -1.56
CA GLU A 140 26.02 7.49 -2.01
C GLU A 140 25.48 6.37 -2.91
N PRO A 141 26.01 6.18 -4.12
CA PRO A 141 25.60 5.10 -4.99
C PRO A 141 25.94 3.74 -4.36
N ILE A 142 24.96 2.85 -4.23
CA ILE A 142 25.16 1.46 -3.82
C ILE A 142 25.41 0.59 -5.04
N CYS A 143 24.53 0.73 -6.02
CA CYS A 143 24.64 0.13 -7.34
C CYS A 143 23.82 0.97 -8.32
N SER A 144 23.90 0.67 -9.60
CA SER A 144 23.20 1.42 -10.64
C SER A 144 21.69 1.53 -10.34
N GLY A 145 21.19 2.76 -10.21
CA GLY A 145 19.77 3.08 -9.93
C GLY A 145 19.42 3.19 -8.47
N PHE A 146 20.30 2.80 -7.53
CA PHE A 146 20.04 2.86 -6.09
C PHE A 146 21.09 3.67 -5.36
N VAL A 147 20.62 4.47 -4.40
CA VAL A 147 21.44 5.34 -3.58
C VAL A 147 21.17 5.10 -2.09
N ARG A 148 22.18 5.29 -1.27
CA ARG A 148 22.11 5.24 0.18
C ARG A 148 22.08 6.68 0.73
N GLN A 149 21.16 6.95 1.62
CA GLN A 149 21.10 8.18 2.40
C GLN A 149 21.00 7.80 3.89
N GLY A 150 22.13 7.72 4.57
CA GLY A 150 22.17 7.21 5.95
C GLY A 150 21.67 5.75 6.05
N ASP A 151 20.56 5.53 6.76
CA ASP A 151 19.87 4.24 6.92
C ASP A 151 18.72 4.02 5.92
N VAL A 152 18.63 4.89 4.89
CA VAL A 152 17.53 4.89 3.91
C VAL A 152 18.03 4.47 2.53
N LEU A 153 17.38 3.48 1.93
CA LEU A 153 17.54 3.11 0.53
C LEU A 153 16.67 4.02 -0.36
N GLY A 154 17.29 4.71 -1.29
CA GLY A 154 16.63 5.58 -2.26
C GLY A 154 16.83 5.12 -3.70
N LEU A 155 16.19 5.84 -4.63
CA LEU A 155 16.39 5.70 -6.06
C LEU A 155 17.16 6.90 -6.61
N GLU A 156 18.08 6.64 -7.53
CA GLU A 156 18.80 7.66 -8.29
C GLU A 156 17.83 8.54 -9.11
N SER A 157 16.80 7.92 -9.71
CA SER A 157 15.73 8.63 -10.40
C SER A 157 14.38 7.91 -10.25
N PRO A 158 13.24 8.61 -10.40
CA PRO A 158 11.91 8.01 -10.21
C PRO A 158 11.54 6.98 -11.27
N ASP A 159 12.20 6.97 -12.43
CA ASP A 159 11.92 6.12 -13.58
C ASP A 159 12.82 4.87 -13.68
N VAL A 160 13.59 4.57 -12.64
CA VAL A 160 14.50 3.41 -12.59
C VAL A 160 13.79 2.12 -12.96
N PHE A 161 12.59 1.86 -12.41
CA PHE A 161 11.83 0.63 -12.68
C PHE A 161 11.13 0.63 -14.04
N VAL A 162 10.79 1.80 -14.57
CA VAL A 162 10.21 1.93 -15.92
C VAL A 162 11.27 1.59 -16.98
N LYS A 163 12.50 2.07 -16.77
CA LYS A 163 13.62 1.79 -17.68
C LYS A 163 14.15 0.36 -17.54
N ASN A 164 14.17 -0.16 -16.33
CA ASN A 164 14.75 -1.47 -16.01
C ASN A 164 13.84 -2.21 -15.00
N PRO A 165 12.76 -2.88 -15.46
CA PRO A 165 11.79 -3.54 -14.57
C PRO A 165 12.38 -4.68 -13.73
N GLU A 166 13.51 -5.29 -14.13
CA GLU A 166 14.23 -6.30 -13.36
C GLU A 166 14.74 -5.76 -12.01
N ARG A 167 15.00 -4.46 -11.92
CA ARG A 167 15.47 -3.80 -10.69
C ARG A 167 14.43 -3.74 -9.58
N ILE A 168 13.17 -4.06 -9.86
CA ILE A 168 12.13 -4.17 -8.83
C ILE A 168 12.54 -5.18 -7.75
N LEU A 169 13.05 -6.34 -8.14
CA LEU A 169 13.53 -7.36 -7.21
C LEU A 169 14.88 -7.01 -6.58
N GLU A 170 15.74 -6.27 -7.29
CA GLU A 170 17.02 -5.82 -6.74
C GLU A 170 16.84 -4.95 -5.49
N ALA A 171 15.78 -4.13 -5.42
CA ALA A 171 15.47 -3.32 -4.24
C ALA A 171 15.32 -4.16 -2.97
N PHE A 172 14.71 -5.34 -3.07
CA PHE A 172 14.54 -6.27 -1.95
C PHE A 172 15.85 -6.99 -1.62
N LEU A 173 16.59 -7.43 -2.64
CA LEU A 173 17.87 -8.10 -2.47
C LEU A 173 18.92 -7.17 -1.83
N ILE A 174 18.94 -5.89 -2.18
CA ILE A 174 19.80 -4.89 -1.56
C ILE A 174 19.49 -4.79 -0.06
N GLN A 175 18.23 -4.68 0.33
CA GLN A 175 17.86 -4.58 1.74
C GLN A 175 18.21 -5.83 2.54
N GLU A 176 18.12 -6.99 1.96
CA GLU A 176 18.52 -8.25 2.59
C GLU A 176 20.03 -8.29 2.83
N ARG A 177 20.83 -7.82 1.87
CA ARG A 177 22.29 -7.77 1.97
C ARG A 177 22.83 -6.62 2.82
N HIS A 178 22.02 -5.60 3.03
CA HIS A 178 22.37 -4.40 3.77
C HIS A 178 21.40 -4.18 4.96
N PRO A 179 21.48 -4.99 6.03
CA PRO A 179 20.62 -4.85 7.20
C PRO A 179 20.80 -3.50 7.92
N ASP A 180 21.89 -2.81 7.65
CA ASP A 180 22.19 -1.44 8.09
C ASP A 180 21.39 -0.36 7.32
N ILE A 181 20.64 -0.74 6.28
CA ILE A 181 19.75 0.14 5.50
C ILE A 181 18.31 -0.39 5.57
N PRO A 182 17.66 -0.39 6.74
CA PRO A 182 16.33 -0.99 6.91
C PRO A 182 15.19 -0.17 6.30
N MET A 183 15.42 1.12 6.05
CA MET A 183 14.39 2.05 5.61
C MET A 183 14.38 2.21 4.08
N LYS A 184 13.20 2.48 3.53
CA LYS A 184 13.02 2.89 2.12
C LYS A 184 12.59 4.33 2.07
N SER A 185 13.10 5.10 1.10
CA SER A 185 12.61 6.46 0.84
C SER A 185 11.15 6.44 0.35
N SER A 186 10.43 7.53 0.57
CA SER A 186 9.07 7.69 0.03
C SER A 186 9.04 7.56 -1.49
N ARG A 187 10.08 8.01 -2.18
CA ARG A 187 10.28 7.85 -3.63
C ARG A 187 10.39 6.37 -4.02
N LEU A 188 11.17 5.57 -3.28
CA LEU A 188 11.29 4.13 -3.54
C LEU A 188 9.97 3.41 -3.26
N TYR A 189 9.29 3.72 -2.17
CA TYR A 189 7.96 3.16 -1.89
C TYR A 189 6.95 3.46 -3.00
N ARG A 190 6.91 4.70 -3.52
CA ARG A 190 6.04 5.08 -4.65
C ARG A 190 6.38 4.30 -5.92
N ALA A 191 7.66 4.24 -6.26
CA ALA A 191 8.10 3.51 -7.43
C ALA A 191 7.75 2.03 -7.37
N LEU A 192 7.89 1.38 -6.19
CA LEU A 192 7.46 0.00 -5.97
C LEU A 192 5.93 -0.16 -6.06
N PHE A 193 5.18 0.79 -5.54
CA PHE A 193 3.73 0.79 -5.63
C PHE A 193 3.24 0.88 -7.10
N GLU A 194 3.86 1.73 -7.90
CA GLU A 194 3.54 1.91 -9.31
C GLU A 194 4.05 0.78 -10.19
N ALA A 195 5.16 0.15 -9.80
CA ALA A 195 5.80 -0.95 -10.53
C ALA A 195 4.94 -2.21 -10.66
N HIS A 196 3.83 -2.32 -9.89
CA HIS A 196 2.91 -3.46 -10.01
C HIS A 196 2.41 -3.67 -11.44
N SER A 197 2.21 -2.60 -12.21
CA SER A 197 1.78 -2.68 -13.61
C SER A 197 2.87 -3.22 -14.57
N LEU A 198 4.14 -3.16 -14.15
CA LEU A 198 5.28 -3.65 -14.93
C LEU A 198 5.53 -5.15 -14.73
N MET A 199 5.03 -5.74 -13.64
CA MET A 199 5.19 -7.16 -13.30
C MET A 199 4.17 -8.02 -14.03
N ASN A 200 4.21 -8.02 -15.36
CA ASN A 200 3.37 -8.85 -16.22
C ASN A 200 3.93 -10.29 -16.34
N LYS A 201 3.28 -11.11 -17.17
CA LYS A 201 3.69 -12.52 -17.41
C LYS A 201 5.11 -12.62 -17.97
N GLU A 202 5.47 -11.78 -18.94
CA GLU A 202 6.79 -11.76 -19.56
C GLU A 202 7.88 -11.43 -18.53
N TRP A 203 7.63 -10.43 -17.67
CA TRP A 203 8.50 -10.09 -16.55
C TRP A 203 8.68 -11.27 -15.59
N ALA A 204 7.60 -11.98 -15.25
CA ALA A 204 7.65 -13.14 -14.35
C ALA A 204 8.36 -14.35 -14.96
N GLU A 205 8.34 -14.51 -16.27
CA GLU A 205 9.02 -15.58 -17.02
C GLU A 205 10.49 -15.28 -17.30
N ASN A 206 10.94 -14.03 -17.14
CA ASN A 206 12.33 -13.64 -17.35
C ASN A 206 13.27 -14.43 -16.42
N PRO A 207 14.28 -15.13 -16.96
CA PRO A 207 15.22 -15.93 -16.15
C PRO A 207 15.96 -15.13 -15.09
N VAL A 208 16.31 -13.87 -15.37
CA VAL A 208 16.99 -12.98 -14.40
C VAL A 208 16.09 -12.71 -13.21
N ASN A 209 14.82 -12.39 -13.43
CA ASN A 209 13.84 -12.14 -12.36
C ASN A 209 13.60 -13.39 -11.53
N ARG A 210 13.45 -14.55 -12.15
CA ARG A 210 13.32 -15.84 -11.45
C ARG A 210 14.52 -16.14 -10.56
N GLN A 211 15.73 -15.94 -11.09
CA GLN A 211 16.96 -16.17 -10.33
C GLN A 211 17.08 -15.20 -9.14
N THR A 212 16.80 -13.92 -9.36
CA THR A 212 16.82 -12.91 -8.29
C THR A 212 15.77 -13.21 -7.21
N PHE A 213 14.57 -13.59 -7.62
CA PHE A 213 13.51 -14.00 -6.70
C PHE A 213 13.92 -15.21 -5.83
N LEU A 214 14.55 -16.23 -6.44
CA LEU A 214 15.06 -17.38 -5.70
C LEU A 214 16.16 -16.99 -4.70
N LYS A 215 17.05 -16.07 -5.03
CA LYS A 215 18.07 -15.55 -4.10
C LYS A 215 17.41 -14.88 -2.88
N ILE A 216 16.38 -14.05 -3.09
CA ILE A 216 15.63 -13.39 -2.01
C ILE A 216 14.99 -14.44 -1.07
N ILE A 217 14.32 -15.48 -1.63
CA ILE A 217 13.67 -16.50 -0.79
C ILE A 217 14.69 -17.36 -0.02
N GLN A 218 15.87 -17.59 -0.60
CA GLN A 218 16.92 -18.41 0.01
C GLN A 218 17.79 -17.66 1.01
N GLY A 219 17.65 -16.34 1.12
CA GLY A 219 18.47 -15.50 1.99
C GLY A 219 19.94 -15.49 1.55
N ARG A 220 20.23 -15.39 0.26
CA ARG A 220 21.57 -15.48 -0.32
C ARG A 220 21.94 -14.25 -1.15
#